data_c07ed4772536afa968cbddc24b729809
#
_entry.id   c07ed4772536afa968cbddc24b729809
#
_cell.length_a   1.000
_cell.length_b   1.000
_cell.length_c   1.000
_cell.angle_alpha   90.00
_cell.angle_beta   90.00
_cell.angle_gamma   90.00
#
_symmetry.space_group_name_H-M   'P 1'
#
loop_
_entity.id
_entity.type
_entity.pdbx_description
1 polymer ?
#
loop_
_entity_poly.entity_id
_entity_poly.type
_entity_poly.pdbx_seq_one_letter_code
_entity_poly.pdbx_strand_id
1 'polypeptide(L)'
;MLTLNSLVSADSTVQVAATKPYFFSDVHKGRTFVTDLDIAVSINGEEKEHMTYDANRHLYVSNTKVIPGESVTVSTRYRDKTVKATDVMPEPVVIEGITVSRQGPMQIYTDADCVVYYNLTFTDKPGDYVKKPMRECTGKEICMEWL
;
A
#
# COMPACT_ATOMS: atom_id res chain seq x y z
N MET A 1 13.34 10.77 17.77
CA MET A 1 12.04 10.38 17.20
C MET A 1 12.25 9.14 16.32
N LEU A 2 11.32 8.23 16.27
CA LEU A 2 11.31 7.03 15.40
C LEU A 2 10.11 7.15 14.47
N THR A 3 10.28 6.79 13.20
CA THR A 3 9.19 6.65 12.23
C THR A 3 9.12 5.20 11.77
N LEU A 4 7.96 4.58 11.91
CA LEU A 4 7.63 3.29 11.32
C LEU A 4 6.78 3.56 10.08
N ASN A 5 7.17 2.97 8.95
CA ASN A 5 6.42 3.04 7.70
C ASN A 5 6.19 1.61 7.21
N SER A 6 4.93 1.25 7.06
CA SER A 6 4.49 -0.06 6.58
C SER A 6 3.52 0.12 5.43
N LEU A 7 3.71 -0.67 4.38
CA LEU A 7 2.76 -0.82 3.30
C LEU A 7 2.38 -2.30 3.22
N VAL A 8 1.11 -2.58 3.44
CA VAL A 8 0.59 -3.95 3.44
C VAL A 8 -0.43 -4.07 2.31
N SER A 9 -0.39 -5.15 1.57
CA SER A 9 -1.39 -5.52 0.57
C SER A 9 -1.99 -6.88 0.91
N ALA A 10 -3.21 -7.13 0.45
CA ALA A 10 -3.90 -8.41 0.68
C ALA A 10 -3.03 -9.59 0.25
N ASP A 11 -3.04 -10.66 1.03
CA ASP A 11 -2.25 -11.88 0.85
C ASP A 11 -0.72 -11.69 0.89
N SER A 12 -0.24 -10.48 1.19
CA SER A 12 1.18 -10.21 1.39
C SER A 12 1.59 -10.29 2.86
N THR A 13 2.89 -10.48 3.10
CA THR A 13 3.45 -10.42 4.44
C THR A 13 3.66 -8.98 4.88
N VAL A 14 3.55 -8.73 6.19
CA VAL A 14 3.78 -7.40 6.76
C VAL A 14 5.26 -7.02 6.65
N GLN A 15 5.54 -5.83 6.16
CA GLN A 15 6.89 -5.28 6.03
C GLN A 15 6.93 -3.87 6.61
N VAL A 16 7.98 -3.56 7.37
CA VAL A 16 8.13 -2.27 8.05
C VAL A 16 9.50 -1.67 7.81
N ALA A 17 9.55 -0.44 7.36
CA ALA A 17 10.75 0.37 7.37
C ALA A 17 10.79 1.21 8.66
N ALA A 18 11.85 1.08 9.43
CA ALA A 18 12.08 1.88 10.62
C ALA A 18 13.20 2.91 10.36
N THR A 19 12.89 4.19 10.49
CA THR A 19 13.84 5.26 10.17
C THR A 19 13.85 6.33 11.26
N LYS A 20 14.99 7.03 11.34
CA LYS A 20 15.07 8.28 12.11
C LYS A 20 14.71 9.44 11.18
N PRO A 21 13.84 10.36 11.61
CA PRO A 21 13.61 11.60 10.86
C PRO A 21 14.92 12.40 10.81
N TYR A 22 15.10 13.12 9.74
CA TYR A 22 16.21 14.07 9.56
C TYR A 22 15.65 15.49 9.43
N PHE A 23 16.46 16.46 9.78
CA PHE A 23 16.11 17.86 9.55
C PHE A 23 16.30 18.20 8.07
N PHE A 24 15.56 19.19 7.60
CA PHE A 24 15.67 19.66 6.21
C PHE A 24 17.11 20.03 5.81
N SER A 25 17.89 20.54 6.75
CA SER A 25 19.33 20.83 6.58
C SER A 25 20.19 19.58 6.34
N ASP A 26 19.69 18.40 6.68
CA ASP A 26 20.43 17.13 6.61
C ASP A 26 20.05 16.27 5.40
N VAL A 27 19.34 16.84 4.41
CA VAL A 27 18.83 16.14 3.22
C VAL A 27 19.91 15.33 2.50
N HIS A 28 21.15 15.82 2.50
CA HIS A 28 22.27 15.16 1.85
C HIS A 28 22.82 13.93 2.60
N LYS A 29 22.42 13.73 3.85
CA LYS A 29 22.88 12.58 4.66
C LYS A 29 22.14 11.28 4.38
N GLY A 30 21.05 11.34 3.61
CA GLY A 30 20.23 10.18 3.29
C GLY A 30 19.37 9.71 4.46
N ARG A 31 18.64 8.61 4.26
CA ARG A 31 17.80 7.99 5.29
C ARG A 31 18.66 7.20 6.28
N THR A 32 18.41 7.39 7.57
CA THR A 32 19.04 6.58 8.62
C THR A 32 18.06 5.51 9.06
N PHE A 33 18.37 4.25 8.75
CA PHE A 33 17.57 3.10 9.19
C PHE A 33 17.91 2.74 10.64
N VAL A 34 16.92 2.24 11.35
CA VAL A 34 17.05 1.69 12.70
C VAL A 34 16.93 0.17 12.58
N THR A 35 17.96 -0.55 12.94
CA THR A 35 18.13 -1.98 12.61
C THR A 35 18.06 -2.91 13.81
N ASP A 36 17.94 -2.34 15.02
CA ASP A 36 18.01 -3.01 16.31
C ASP A 36 16.69 -2.96 17.09
N LEU A 37 15.56 -2.90 16.37
CA LEU A 37 14.23 -2.87 16.98
C LEU A 37 13.66 -4.29 17.10
N ASP A 38 12.96 -4.50 18.18
CA ASP A 38 12.05 -5.61 18.35
C ASP A 38 10.63 -5.13 17.97
N ILE A 39 10.15 -5.56 16.81
CA ILE A 39 8.85 -5.15 16.27
C ILE A 39 7.91 -6.33 16.29
N ALA A 40 6.83 -6.22 17.05
CA ALA A 40 5.76 -7.20 17.11
C ALA A 40 4.67 -6.89 16.09
N VAL A 41 4.14 -7.92 15.45
CA VAL A 41 2.97 -7.89 14.57
C VAL A 41 1.80 -8.57 15.26
N SER A 42 0.65 -7.90 15.29
CA SER A 42 -0.60 -8.45 15.82
C SER A 42 -1.69 -8.36 14.75
N ILE A 43 -2.51 -9.41 14.67
CA ILE A 43 -3.69 -9.48 13.82
C ILE A 43 -4.93 -9.56 14.72
N ASN A 44 -5.91 -8.69 14.48
CA ASN A 44 -7.14 -8.60 15.26
C ASN A 44 -6.89 -8.49 16.77
N GLY A 45 -5.78 -7.82 17.16
CA GLY A 45 -5.38 -7.64 18.55
C GLY A 45 -4.58 -8.80 19.18
N GLU A 46 -4.39 -9.90 18.45
CA GLU A 46 -3.58 -11.03 18.89
C GLU A 46 -2.17 -10.93 18.32
N GLU A 47 -1.15 -10.95 19.17
CA GLU A 47 0.25 -10.95 18.74
C GLU A 47 0.57 -12.27 18.03
N LYS A 48 1.13 -12.18 16.82
CA LYS A 48 1.44 -13.34 15.98
C LYS A 48 2.92 -13.67 15.97
N GLU A 49 3.77 -12.66 15.81
CA GLU A 49 5.21 -12.86 15.73
C GLU A 49 6.00 -11.57 15.94
N HIS A 50 7.30 -11.72 16.13
CA HIS A 50 8.28 -10.64 16.07
C HIS A 50 8.98 -10.66 14.71
N MET A 51 9.16 -9.48 14.12
CA MET A 51 9.72 -9.31 12.79
C MET A 51 11.23 -9.50 12.76
N THR A 52 11.74 -10.04 11.67
CA THR A 52 13.18 -10.17 11.42
C THR A 52 13.67 -9.04 10.51
N TYR A 53 14.83 -8.47 10.84
CA TYR A 53 15.44 -7.44 10.01
C TYR A 53 16.18 -8.03 8.81
N ASP A 54 15.79 -7.62 7.59
CA ASP A 54 16.47 -7.93 6.33
C ASP A 54 17.42 -6.77 5.96
N ALA A 55 18.73 -7.00 6.11
CA ALA A 55 19.74 -6.00 5.87
C ALA A 55 19.88 -5.62 4.38
N ASN A 56 19.55 -6.51 3.46
CA ASN A 56 19.64 -6.23 2.02
C ASN A 56 18.55 -5.29 1.54
N ARG A 57 17.37 -5.39 2.15
CA ARG A 57 16.19 -4.58 1.81
C ARG A 57 16.01 -3.38 2.74
N HIS A 58 16.74 -3.34 3.84
CA HIS A 58 16.57 -2.36 4.93
C HIS A 58 15.13 -2.34 5.50
N LEU A 59 14.52 -3.51 5.63
CA LEU A 59 13.16 -3.71 6.10
C LEU A 59 13.11 -4.76 7.21
N TYR A 60 12.17 -4.59 8.13
CA TYR A 60 11.69 -5.66 8.99
C TYR A 60 10.64 -6.44 8.22
N VAL A 61 10.73 -7.75 8.23
CA VAL A 61 9.85 -8.67 7.51
C VAL A 61 9.21 -9.66 8.48
N SER A 62 7.95 -9.97 8.24
CA SER A 62 7.21 -11.00 8.95
C SER A 62 6.87 -12.17 8.01
N ASN A 63 6.46 -13.29 8.57
CA ASN A 63 5.86 -14.40 7.83
C ASN A 63 4.32 -14.31 7.85
N THR A 64 3.78 -13.45 8.72
CA THR A 64 2.33 -13.26 8.86
C THR A 64 1.76 -12.61 7.61
N LYS A 65 0.81 -13.29 6.99
CA LYS A 65 -0.01 -12.76 5.91
C LYS A 65 -1.24 -12.09 6.49
N VAL A 66 -1.74 -11.08 5.78
CA VAL A 66 -2.93 -10.33 6.15
C VAL A 66 -3.99 -10.55 5.09
N ILE A 67 -5.20 -10.86 5.51
CA ILE A 67 -6.35 -11.00 4.63
C ILE A 67 -7.29 -9.80 4.75
N PRO A 68 -8.14 -9.54 3.73
CA PRO A 68 -9.12 -8.47 3.79
C PRO A 68 -10.00 -8.52 5.04
N GLY A 69 -10.32 -7.36 5.59
CA GLY A 69 -11.12 -7.21 6.82
C GLY A 69 -10.33 -7.35 8.13
N GLU A 70 -9.08 -7.83 8.11
CA GLU A 70 -8.27 -7.96 9.32
C GLU A 70 -7.65 -6.63 9.75
N SER A 71 -7.61 -6.44 11.07
CA SER A 71 -6.89 -5.34 11.70
C SER A 71 -5.44 -5.75 11.95
N VAL A 72 -4.51 -5.00 11.38
CA VAL A 72 -3.07 -5.19 11.53
C VAL A 72 -2.51 -4.14 12.46
N THR A 73 -1.76 -4.59 13.45
CA THR A 73 -1.03 -3.69 14.35
C THR A 73 0.45 -4.02 14.31
N VAL A 74 1.28 -3.01 14.12
CA VAL A 74 2.73 -3.09 14.32
C VAL A 74 3.10 -2.27 15.55
N SER A 75 3.90 -2.84 16.45
CA SER A 75 4.30 -2.16 17.67
C SER A 75 5.75 -2.46 18.02
N THR A 76 6.42 -1.47 18.60
CA THR A 76 7.77 -1.62 19.11
C THR A 76 8.01 -0.70 20.30
N ARG A 77 8.97 -1.04 21.15
CA ARG A 77 9.46 -0.15 22.19
C ARG A 77 10.74 0.53 21.69
N TYR A 78 10.71 1.84 21.66
CA TYR A 78 11.87 2.64 21.32
C TYR A 78 12.21 3.61 22.44
N ARG A 79 13.38 3.40 23.09
CA ARG A 79 13.73 4.07 24.35
C ARG A 79 12.63 3.78 25.39
N ASP A 80 12.07 4.80 26.01
CA ASP A 80 11.05 4.65 27.06
C ASP A 80 9.60 4.77 26.54
N LYS A 81 9.41 4.74 25.20
CA LYS A 81 8.10 4.94 24.57
C LYS A 81 7.72 3.76 23.70
N THR A 82 6.45 3.39 23.76
CA THR A 82 5.86 2.47 22.81
C THR A 82 5.42 3.23 21.57
N VAL A 83 5.83 2.78 20.40
CA VAL A 83 5.38 3.24 19.09
C VAL A 83 4.48 2.16 18.52
N LYS A 84 3.27 2.54 18.15
CA LYS A 84 2.24 1.63 17.65
C LYS A 84 1.51 2.26 16.48
N ALA A 85 1.23 1.48 15.44
CA ALA A 85 0.36 1.83 14.33
C ALA A 85 -0.62 0.68 14.09
N THR A 86 -1.88 1.02 13.81
CA THR A 86 -2.94 0.05 13.52
C THR A 86 -3.69 0.51 12.29
N ASP A 87 -3.98 -0.41 11.40
CA ASP A 87 -4.83 -0.19 10.22
C ASP A 87 -5.66 -1.44 9.94
N VAL A 88 -6.70 -1.30 9.12
CA VAL A 88 -7.56 -2.41 8.69
C VAL A 88 -7.32 -2.67 7.22
N MET A 89 -7.07 -3.93 6.87
CA MET A 89 -6.92 -4.33 5.46
C MET A 89 -8.27 -4.14 4.76
N PRO A 90 -8.34 -3.28 3.73
CA PRO A 90 -9.58 -3.06 3.01
C PRO A 90 -10.03 -4.34 2.28
N GLU A 91 -11.34 -4.47 2.13
CA GLU A 91 -11.91 -5.50 1.26
C GLU A 91 -11.52 -5.24 -0.20
N PRO A 92 -11.35 -6.29 -1.01
CA PRO A 92 -11.05 -6.13 -2.42
C PRO A 92 -12.22 -5.46 -3.14
N VAL A 93 -11.88 -4.54 -4.04
CA VAL A 93 -12.88 -3.90 -4.90
C VAL A 93 -13.25 -4.85 -6.03
N VAL A 94 -14.54 -5.12 -6.18
CA VAL A 94 -15.06 -5.94 -7.26
C VAL A 94 -15.39 -5.06 -8.47
N ILE A 95 -14.84 -5.42 -9.63
CA ILE A 95 -15.22 -4.78 -10.90
C ILE A 95 -16.50 -5.43 -11.39
N GLU A 96 -17.62 -4.71 -11.33
CA GLU A 96 -18.93 -5.18 -11.78
C GLU A 96 -19.07 -5.18 -13.30
N GLY A 97 -18.35 -4.29 -14.00
CA GLY A 97 -18.39 -4.24 -15.45
C GLY A 97 -17.41 -3.24 -16.05
N ILE A 98 -17.08 -3.46 -17.30
CA ILE A 98 -16.29 -2.55 -18.14
C ILE A 98 -17.04 -2.32 -19.42
N THR A 99 -17.39 -1.08 -19.72
CA THR A 99 -17.99 -0.69 -20.99
C THR A 99 -17.00 0.10 -21.82
N VAL A 100 -16.74 -0.37 -23.02
CA VAL A 100 -15.86 0.28 -23.97
C VAL A 100 -16.68 0.71 -25.19
N SER A 101 -16.68 2.02 -25.49
CA SER A 101 -17.33 2.58 -26.68
C SER A 101 -16.26 3.05 -27.67
N ARG A 102 -16.50 2.86 -28.98
CA ARG A 102 -15.61 3.37 -30.02
C ARG A 102 -15.55 4.90 -30.09
N GLN A 103 -16.52 5.60 -29.54
CA GLN A 103 -16.69 7.05 -29.62
C GLN A 103 -16.91 7.72 -28.23
N GLY A 104 -16.68 7.02 -27.14
CA GLY A 104 -16.92 7.54 -25.79
C GLY A 104 -15.87 7.11 -24.78
N PRO A 105 -15.97 7.64 -23.55
CA PRO A 105 -15.08 7.25 -22.48
C PRO A 105 -15.24 5.77 -22.12
N MET A 106 -14.17 5.12 -21.70
CA MET A 106 -14.27 3.82 -21.04
C MET A 106 -14.83 4.03 -19.64
N GLN A 107 -15.83 3.25 -19.26
CA GLN A 107 -16.45 3.28 -17.95
C GLN A 107 -16.16 1.97 -17.22
N ILE A 108 -15.71 2.07 -15.98
CA ILE A 108 -15.49 0.92 -15.09
C ILE A 108 -16.43 1.07 -13.92
N TYR A 109 -17.23 0.04 -13.67
CA TYR A 109 -18.18 -0.01 -12.56
C TYR A 109 -17.60 -0.86 -11.44
N THR A 110 -17.70 -0.38 -10.20
CA THR A 110 -17.24 -1.08 -9.00
C THR A 110 -18.35 -1.11 -7.95
N ASP A 111 -18.26 -2.07 -7.04
CA ASP A 111 -19.17 -2.22 -5.92
C ASP A 111 -18.82 -1.31 -4.73
N ALA A 112 -17.67 -0.66 -4.77
CA ALA A 112 -17.15 0.15 -3.69
C ALA A 112 -17.14 1.64 -4.02
N ASP A 113 -17.41 2.45 -3.03
CA ASP A 113 -17.29 3.91 -3.09
C ASP A 113 -15.84 4.30 -2.67
N CYS A 114 -14.91 3.99 -3.54
CA CYS A 114 -13.48 4.22 -3.31
C CYS A 114 -12.77 4.76 -4.57
N VAL A 115 -11.58 5.33 -4.39
CA VAL A 115 -10.71 5.73 -5.50
C VAL A 115 -9.92 4.50 -5.94
N VAL A 116 -10.09 4.11 -7.19
CA VAL A 116 -9.40 2.94 -7.76
C VAL A 116 -8.53 3.38 -8.93
N TYR A 117 -7.26 2.97 -8.89
CA TYR A 117 -6.29 3.26 -9.95
C TYR A 117 -6.08 2.00 -10.80
N TYR A 118 -6.36 2.11 -12.10
CA TYR A 118 -6.11 1.02 -13.05
C TYR A 118 -5.09 1.43 -14.09
N ASN A 119 -4.14 0.54 -14.36
CA ASN A 119 -3.30 0.59 -15.55
C ASN A 119 -3.83 -0.43 -16.56
N LEU A 120 -4.50 0.05 -17.60
CA LEU A 120 -4.99 -0.82 -18.65
C LEU A 120 -4.08 -0.70 -19.88
N THR A 121 -3.51 -1.82 -20.31
CA THR A 121 -2.74 -1.90 -21.54
C THR A 121 -3.54 -2.71 -22.54
N PHE A 122 -3.98 -2.06 -23.60
CA PHE A 122 -4.65 -2.73 -24.72
C PHE A 122 -3.62 -3.05 -25.81
N THR A 123 -3.54 -4.30 -26.21
CA THR A 123 -2.62 -4.76 -27.28
C THR A 123 -3.39 -5.39 -28.42
N ASP A 124 -4.28 -4.62 -29.05
CA ASP A 124 -5.11 -5.21 -30.11
C ASP A 124 -4.54 -5.07 -31.53
N LYS A 125 -3.67 -4.11 -31.78
CA LYS A 125 -2.94 -3.98 -33.07
C LYS A 125 -1.62 -3.21 -32.88
N PRO A 126 -0.59 -3.51 -33.66
CA PRO A 126 0.61 -2.68 -33.72
C PRO A 126 0.24 -1.27 -34.21
N GLY A 127 0.37 -0.28 -33.33
CA GLY A 127 0.07 1.12 -33.60
C GLY A 127 -1.05 1.76 -32.78
N ASP A 128 -1.94 0.97 -32.16
CA ASP A 128 -3.04 1.49 -31.33
C ASP A 128 -2.67 1.57 -29.84
N TYR A 129 -1.62 2.30 -29.54
CA TYR A 129 -1.26 2.56 -28.13
C TYR A 129 -1.88 3.87 -27.66
N VAL A 130 -2.94 3.79 -26.89
CA VAL A 130 -3.43 4.94 -26.13
C VAL A 130 -2.90 4.86 -24.71
N LYS A 131 -1.80 5.55 -24.45
CA LYS A 131 -1.27 5.75 -23.11
C LYS A 131 -1.87 7.03 -22.55
N LYS A 132 -2.85 6.91 -21.66
CA LYS A 132 -3.39 8.08 -20.96
C LYS A 132 -3.18 8.00 -19.46
N PRO A 133 -2.79 9.11 -18.82
CA PRO A 133 -2.84 9.20 -17.37
C PRO A 133 -4.30 9.08 -16.94
N MET A 134 -4.54 8.23 -15.93
CA MET A 134 -5.84 8.13 -15.29
C MET A 134 -6.20 9.43 -14.59
N ARG A 135 -7.43 9.89 -14.78
CA ARG A 135 -8.03 10.90 -13.92
C ARG A 135 -8.60 10.23 -12.66
N GLU A 136 -8.44 10.90 -11.55
CA GLU A 136 -9.08 10.55 -10.29
C GLU A 136 -10.59 10.79 -10.47
N CYS A 137 -11.38 9.72 -10.30
CA CYS A 137 -12.83 9.80 -10.24
C CYS A 137 -13.28 9.35 -8.86
N THR A 138 -14.10 10.15 -8.21
CA THR A 138 -14.73 9.80 -6.93
C THR A 138 -16.13 9.27 -7.19
N GLY A 139 -16.45 8.10 -6.62
CA GLY A 139 -17.75 7.46 -6.76
C GLY A 139 -17.70 6.12 -7.49
N LYS A 140 -18.88 5.53 -7.72
CA LYS A 140 -19.04 4.21 -8.36
C LYS A 140 -18.67 4.16 -9.84
N GLU A 141 -18.33 5.30 -10.45
CA GLU A 141 -18.06 5.43 -11.88
C GLU A 141 -16.67 6.00 -12.11
N ILE A 142 -15.85 5.29 -12.83
CA ILE A 142 -14.52 5.75 -13.27
C ILE A 142 -14.60 6.11 -14.75
N CYS A 143 -14.41 7.39 -15.05
CA CYS A 143 -14.44 7.89 -16.41
C CYS A 143 -13.03 8.05 -16.97
N MET A 144 -12.77 7.47 -18.14
CA MET A 144 -11.58 7.77 -18.94
C MET A 144 -12.01 8.50 -20.22
N GLU A 145 -11.45 9.68 -20.44
CA GLU A 145 -11.63 10.40 -21.71
C GLU A 145 -10.58 9.96 -22.72
N TRP A 146 -11.03 9.69 -23.95
CA TRP A 146 -10.17 9.44 -25.10
C TRP A 146 -9.83 10.79 -25.77
N LEU A 147 -8.58 10.98 -26.14
CA LEU A 147 -8.16 12.05 -27.05
C LEU A 147 -8.07 11.53 -28.49
#